data_7086f960c43eaebb54230cef674adca6
#
_entry.id   7086f960c43eaebb54230cef674adca6
#
_cell.length_a   1.000
_cell.length_b   1.000
_cell.length_c   1.000
_cell.angle_alpha   90.00
_cell.angle_beta   90.00
_cell.angle_gamma   90.00
#
_symmetry.space_group_name_H-M   'P 1'
#
loop_
_entity.id
_entity.type
_entity.pdbx_description
1 polymer ?
#
loop_
_entity_poly.entity_id
_entity_poly.type
_entity_poly.pdbx_seq_one_letter_code
_entity_poly.pdbx_strand_id
1 'polypeptide(L)'
;MICIKIDFKNDVLFIAIYRFHVMVIKKIKIIPKPKPLVPIDEKEHARDMEIINLKDEISNLKKELMDFKTQFEYFKQEMQQSQSQEQQSQSQRSCSCDFVEWINTLEITSEDLEKLFNSKDVCDWACTFVVDDLKKKSFEHIPICSIKGSKSDILIYTSNRWMKLTDQELSVQFVNKLFKKLLRSFTDWKNDNYKLIMVNDKIGSIYHTNNARILSFNENSTKLKLKLFHALNNMN
;
A
#
# COMPACT_ATOMS: atom_id res chain seq x y z
N MET A 1 26.83 -5.27 0.28
CA MET A 1 25.68 -4.66 0.99
C MET A 1 24.44 -4.89 0.13
N ILE A 2 23.69 -5.95 0.43
CA ILE A 2 22.53 -6.37 -0.38
C ILE A 2 21.29 -5.77 0.28
N CYS A 3 20.67 -4.77 -0.37
CA CYS A 3 19.39 -4.23 0.05
C CYS A 3 18.29 -5.20 -0.35
N ILE A 4 17.73 -5.92 0.60
CA ILE A 4 16.54 -6.74 0.41
C ILE A 4 15.33 -5.84 0.59
N LYS A 5 14.58 -5.58 -0.50
CA LYS A 5 13.24 -4.99 -0.45
C LYS A 5 12.30 -5.99 0.23
N ILE A 6 11.85 -5.68 1.43
CA ILE A 6 10.92 -6.52 2.20
C ILE A 6 9.50 -6.14 1.80
N ASP A 7 8.77 -7.07 1.23
CA ASP A 7 7.35 -6.93 0.86
C ASP A 7 6.47 -7.39 2.03
N PHE A 8 5.71 -6.46 2.62
CA PHE A 8 4.94 -6.63 3.88
C PHE A 8 3.92 -7.78 3.89
N LYS A 9 3.53 -8.32 2.73
CA LYS A 9 2.67 -9.52 2.66
C LYS A 9 3.35 -10.80 3.18
N ASN A 10 4.68 -10.79 3.23
CA ASN A 10 5.47 -11.95 3.64
C ASN A 10 6.01 -11.86 5.08
N ASP A 11 5.77 -10.74 5.79
CA ASP A 11 6.39 -10.52 7.11
C ASP A 11 5.91 -11.51 8.18
N VAL A 12 4.62 -11.87 8.18
CA VAL A 12 4.10 -12.85 9.14
C VAL A 12 4.66 -14.26 8.82
N LEU A 13 4.75 -14.60 7.53
CA LEU A 13 5.34 -15.86 7.09
C LEU A 13 6.85 -15.88 7.36
N PHE A 14 7.54 -14.78 7.15
CA PHE A 14 8.98 -14.65 7.37
C PHE A 14 9.32 -14.70 8.86
N ILE A 15 8.53 -14.06 9.72
CA ILE A 15 8.68 -14.13 11.18
C ILE A 15 8.40 -15.56 11.68
N ALA A 16 7.42 -16.25 11.13
CA ALA A 16 7.13 -17.63 11.48
C ALA A 16 8.27 -18.58 11.04
N ILE A 17 8.77 -18.43 9.82
CA ILE A 17 9.90 -19.22 9.29
C ILE A 17 11.19 -18.88 10.06
N TYR A 18 11.43 -17.61 10.37
CA TYR A 18 12.61 -17.21 11.14
C TYR A 18 12.59 -17.73 12.60
N ARG A 19 11.41 -17.70 13.26
CA ARG A 19 11.23 -18.31 14.58
C ARG A 19 11.42 -19.82 14.54
N PHE A 20 10.95 -20.49 13.51
CA PHE A 20 11.15 -21.92 13.30
C PHE A 20 12.63 -22.24 13.06
N HIS A 21 13.33 -21.48 12.20
CA HIS A 21 14.76 -21.64 11.94
C HIS A 21 15.62 -21.40 13.19
N VAL A 22 15.30 -20.36 13.97
CA VAL A 22 16.00 -20.04 15.22
C VAL A 22 15.75 -21.11 16.28
N MET A 23 14.53 -21.68 16.31
CA MET A 23 14.20 -22.76 17.25
C MET A 23 14.94 -24.07 16.88
N VAL A 24 15.02 -24.40 15.58
CA VAL A 24 15.76 -25.56 15.09
C VAL A 24 17.27 -25.40 15.31
N ILE A 25 17.84 -24.21 15.03
CA ILE A 25 19.28 -23.95 15.22
C ILE A 25 19.66 -23.93 16.71
N LYS A 26 18.79 -23.47 17.62
CA LYS A 26 19.07 -23.52 19.07
C LYS A 26 19.10 -24.94 19.62
N LYS A 27 18.38 -25.89 19.00
CA LYS A 27 18.40 -27.31 19.38
C LYS A 27 19.62 -28.09 18.86
N ILE A 28 20.32 -27.61 17.83
CA ILE A 28 21.45 -28.30 17.17
C ILE A 28 22.81 -28.01 17.84
N LYS A 29 22.91 -27.03 18.76
CA LYS A 29 24.20 -26.70 19.44
C LYS A 29 24.41 -27.45 20.73
N ILE A 30 24.50 -28.79 20.68
CA ILE A 30 25.14 -29.57 21.74
C ILE A 30 26.02 -30.61 21.07
N ILE A 31 27.29 -30.25 20.82
CA ILE A 31 28.33 -31.24 20.52
C ILE A 31 28.84 -31.73 21.89
N PRO A 32 28.58 -32.98 22.28
CA PRO A 32 29.06 -33.52 23.54
C PRO A 32 30.59 -33.72 23.48
N LYS A 33 31.27 -33.40 24.58
CA LYS A 33 32.68 -33.75 24.77
C LYS A 33 32.91 -35.26 24.62
N PRO A 34 34.09 -35.71 24.11
CA PRO A 34 34.39 -37.14 23.98
C PRO A 34 34.35 -37.83 25.34
N LYS A 35 33.48 -38.82 25.48
CA LYS A 35 33.38 -39.69 26.67
C LYS A 35 34.42 -40.81 26.60
N PRO A 36 34.84 -41.39 27.76
CA PRO A 36 35.78 -42.52 27.81
C PRO A 36 35.21 -43.72 27.03
N LEU A 37 36.14 -44.53 26.50
CA LEU A 37 35.85 -45.74 25.70
C LEU A 37 34.99 -46.74 26.51
N VAL A 38 33.71 -46.85 26.12
CA VAL A 38 32.74 -47.82 26.63
C VAL A 38 32.81 -49.06 25.76
N PRO A 39 32.60 -50.30 26.30
CA PRO A 39 32.59 -51.56 25.54
C PRO A 39 31.61 -51.49 24.32
N ILE A 40 31.93 -52.22 23.25
CA ILE A 40 31.25 -52.10 21.92
C ILE A 40 29.74 -52.35 22.03
N ASP A 41 29.30 -53.28 22.89
CA ASP A 41 27.89 -53.61 23.11
C ASP A 41 27.06 -52.45 23.73
N GLU A 42 27.63 -51.75 24.70
CA GLU A 42 26.96 -50.60 25.33
C GLU A 42 26.84 -49.41 24.41
N LYS A 43 27.77 -49.23 23.45
CA LYS A 43 27.73 -48.19 22.45
C LYS A 43 26.65 -48.42 21.39
N GLU A 44 26.44 -49.66 21.03
CA GLU A 44 25.41 -50.06 20.04
C GLU A 44 24.02 -49.83 20.62
N HIS A 45 23.77 -50.29 21.84
CA HIS A 45 22.52 -50.08 22.56
C HIS A 45 22.21 -48.58 22.80
N ALA A 46 23.23 -47.80 23.15
CA ALA A 46 23.08 -46.34 23.29
C ALA A 46 22.71 -45.63 21.98
N ARG A 47 23.25 -46.08 20.85
CA ARG A 47 22.89 -45.55 19.50
C ARG A 47 21.44 -45.95 19.11
N ASP A 48 21.02 -47.16 19.40
CA ASP A 48 19.67 -47.63 19.11
C ASP A 48 18.63 -46.84 19.90
N MET A 49 18.90 -46.53 21.16
CA MET A 49 18.05 -45.69 21.99
C MET A 49 18.00 -44.24 21.48
N GLU A 50 19.12 -43.67 21.01
CA GLU A 50 19.16 -42.34 20.41
C GLU A 50 18.38 -42.31 19.12
N ILE A 51 18.45 -43.35 18.27
CA ILE A 51 17.68 -43.44 17.04
C ILE A 51 16.17 -43.53 17.34
N ILE A 52 15.76 -44.24 18.35
CA ILE A 52 14.35 -44.31 18.78
C ILE A 52 13.87 -42.92 19.21
N ASN A 53 14.61 -42.26 20.08
CA ASN A 53 14.28 -40.90 20.55
C ASN A 53 14.18 -39.86 19.40
N LEU A 54 15.09 -39.92 18.44
CA LEU A 54 15.08 -39.04 17.27
C LEU A 54 13.87 -39.34 16.35
N LYS A 55 13.47 -40.61 16.19
CA LYS A 55 12.26 -40.98 15.45
C LYS A 55 11.00 -40.45 16.11
N ASP A 56 10.91 -40.50 17.43
CA ASP A 56 9.77 -39.96 18.18
C ASP A 56 9.73 -38.43 18.09
N GLU A 57 10.89 -37.74 18.18
CA GLU A 57 10.97 -36.31 17.99
C GLU A 57 10.56 -35.89 16.58
N ILE A 58 11.02 -36.61 15.55
CA ILE A 58 10.57 -36.40 14.16
C ILE A 58 9.08 -36.58 13.99
N SER A 59 8.52 -37.59 14.62
CA SER A 59 7.07 -37.86 14.58
C SER A 59 6.27 -36.73 15.23
N ASN A 60 6.70 -36.25 16.37
CA ASN A 60 6.08 -35.11 17.06
C ASN A 60 6.18 -33.83 16.26
N LEU A 61 7.36 -33.53 15.70
CA LEU A 61 7.55 -32.35 14.84
C LEU A 61 6.68 -32.39 13.57
N LYS A 62 6.50 -33.57 12.97
CA LYS A 62 5.59 -33.74 11.83
C LYS A 62 4.14 -33.47 12.21
N LYS A 63 3.71 -33.88 13.40
CA LYS A 63 2.37 -33.58 13.89
C LYS A 63 2.17 -32.12 14.14
N GLU A 64 3.11 -31.45 14.81
CA GLU A 64 3.08 -29.99 15.03
C GLU A 64 3.03 -29.21 13.71
N LEU A 65 3.80 -29.65 12.71
CA LEU A 65 3.80 -29.04 11.39
C LEU A 65 2.45 -29.18 10.68
N MET A 66 1.81 -30.34 10.85
CA MET A 66 0.50 -30.60 10.23
C MET A 66 -0.61 -29.78 10.90
N ASP A 67 -0.56 -29.64 12.23
CA ASP A 67 -1.48 -28.80 12.99
C ASP A 67 -1.30 -27.31 12.63
N PHE A 68 -0.06 -26.84 12.53
CA PHE A 68 0.22 -25.48 12.09
C PHE A 68 -0.27 -25.21 10.66
N LYS A 69 -0.07 -26.16 9.74
CA LYS A 69 -0.56 -26.03 8.36
C LYS A 69 -2.08 -25.93 8.32
N THR A 70 -2.77 -26.70 9.15
CA THR A 70 -4.25 -26.67 9.24
C THR A 70 -4.72 -25.31 9.78
N GLN A 71 -4.09 -24.80 10.84
CA GLN A 71 -4.40 -23.46 11.39
C GLN A 71 -4.14 -22.35 10.37
N PHE A 72 -3.07 -22.45 9.59
CA PHE A 72 -2.75 -21.48 8.56
C PHE A 72 -3.77 -21.45 7.42
N GLU A 73 -4.22 -22.63 6.94
CA GLU A 73 -5.27 -22.68 5.91
C GLU A 73 -6.61 -22.17 6.44
N TYR A 74 -6.96 -22.43 7.70
CA TYR A 74 -8.15 -21.85 8.34
C TYR A 74 -8.06 -20.32 8.39
N PHE A 75 -6.95 -19.77 8.87
CA PHE A 75 -6.72 -18.33 8.91
C PHE A 75 -6.78 -17.67 7.53
N LYS A 76 -6.22 -18.35 6.53
CA LYS A 76 -6.27 -17.89 5.13
C LYS A 76 -7.69 -17.84 4.57
N GLN A 77 -8.52 -18.85 4.89
CA GLN A 77 -9.94 -18.88 4.50
C GLN A 77 -10.72 -17.77 5.19
N GLU A 78 -10.50 -17.55 6.47
CA GLU A 78 -11.15 -16.48 7.24
C GLU A 78 -10.80 -15.07 6.68
N MET A 79 -9.53 -14.84 6.34
CA MET A 79 -9.09 -13.62 5.68
C MET A 79 -9.72 -13.42 4.31
N GLN A 80 -9.86 -14.49 3.51
CA GLN A 80 -10.51 -14.42 2.20
C GLN A 80 -12.03 -14.16 2.31
N GLN A 81 -12.71 -14.77 3.28
CA GLN A 81 -14.12 -14.51 3.53
C GLN A 81 -14.37 -13.07 4.00
N SER A 82 -13.56 -12.57 4.91
CA SER A 82 -13.65 -11.18 5.39
C SER A 82 -13.46 -10.18 4.26
N GLN A 83 -12.46 -10.38 3.40
CA GLN A 83 -12.23 -9.53 2.23
C GLN A 83 -13.38 -9.58 1.21
N SER A 84 -13.98 -10.76 1.01
CA SER A 84 -15.11 -10.92 0.08
C SER A 84 -16.37 -10.25 0.60
N GLN A 85 -16.65 -10.29 1.91
CA GLN A 85 -17.78 -9.62 2.53
C GLN A 85 -17.64 -8.11 2.52
N GLU A 86 -16.46 -7.56 2.77
CA GLU A 86 -16.21 -6.12 2.68
C GLU A 86 -16.31 -5.60 1.25
N GLN A 87 -15.83 -6.35 0.26
CA GLN A 87 -15.97 -5.98 -1.15
C GLN A 87 -17.44 -6.00 -1.60
N GLN A 88 -18.24 -6.97 -1.13
CA GLN A 88 -19.67 -7.01 -1.43
C GLN A 88 -20.43 -5.86 -0.77
N SER A 89 -20.14 -5.50 0.48
CA SER A 89 -20.80 -4.39 1.15
C SER A 89 -20.45 -3.03 0.55
N GLN A 90 -19.24 -2.86 0.03
CA GLN A 90 -18.83 -1.64 -0.68
C GLN A 90 -19.42 -1.55 -2.11
N SER A 91 -19.57 -2.68 -2.80
CA SER A 91 -20.18 -2.71 -4.14
C SER A 91 -21.69 -2.52 -4.12
N GLN A 92 -22.36 -2.66 -2.97
CA GLN A 92 -23.79 -2.39 -2.81
C GLN A 92 -24.12 -0.91 -2.54
N ARG A 93 -23.12 -0.04 -2.36
CA ARG A 93 -23.36 1.40 -2.22
C ARG A 93 -23.89 1.96 -3.54
N SER A 94 -25.06 2.52 -3.51
CA SER A 94 -25.54 3.36 -4.62
C SER A 94 -24.77 4.70 -4.57
N CYS A 95 -24.19 5.09 -5.70
CA CYS A 95 -23.61 6.41 -5.87
C CYS A 95 -24.38 7.12 -6.98
N SER A 96 -24.70 8.38 -6.79
CA SER A 96 -25.44 9.18 -7.78
C SER A 96 -24.53 10.02 -8.68
N CYS A 97 -23.22 9.94 -8.48
CA CYS A 97 -22.23 10.72 -9.21
C CYS A 97 -21.22 9.78 -9.90
N ASP A 98 -21.05 9.92 -11.22
CA ASP A 98 -20.01 9.20 -11.96
C ASP A 98 -18.63 9.81 -11.68
N PHE A 99 -17.61 8.97 -11.58
CA PHE A 99 -16.23 9.40 -11.30
C PHE A 99 -15.67 10.34 -12.36
N VAL A 100 -15.94 10.07 -13.63
CA VAL A 100 -15.44 10.90 -14.74
C VAL A 100 -16.16 12.25 -14.77
N GLU A 101 -17.47 12.25 -14.50
CA GLU A 101 -18.25 13.48 -14.37
C GLU A 101 -17.74 14.32 -13.21
N TRP A 102 -17.54 13.71 -12.05
CA TRP A 102 -16.99 14.40 -10.89
C TRP A 102 -15.63 15.07 -11.18
N ILE A 103 -14.67 14.36 -11.80
CA ILE A 103 -13.38 14.96 -12.15
C ILE A 103 -13.56 16.16 -13.08
N ASN A 104 -14.53 16.11 -13.98
CA ASN A 104 -14.79 17.22 -14.88
C ASN A 104 -15.35 18.45 -14.16
N THR A 105 -16.04 18.29 -13.02
CA THR A 105 -16.54 19.41 -12.19
C THR A 105 -15.47 20.04 -11.29
N LEU A 106 -14.34 19.38 -11.06
CA LEU A 106 -13.27 19.95 -10.25
C LEU A 106 -12.74 21.25 -10.87
N GLU A 107 -12.68 22.31 -10.09
CA GLU A 107 -12.14 23.61 -10.49
C GLU A 107 -10.99 23.98 -9.55
N ILE A 108 -9.88 24.42 -10.12
CA ILE A 108 -8.70 24.85 -9.35
C ILE A 108 -8.73 26.37 -9.27
N THR A 109 -8.92 26.86 -8.06
CA THR A 109 -8.99 28.29 -7.75
C THR A 109 -7.60 28.89 -7.51
N SER A 110 -7.51 30.22 -7.41
CA SER A 110 -6.27 30.91 -7.00
C SER A 110 -5.83 30.49 -5.60
N GLU A 111 -6.76 30.26 -4.68
CA GLU A 111 -6.46 29.75 -3.33
C GLU A 111 -5.83 28.35 -3.37
N ASP A 112 -6.30 27.48 -4.27
CA ASP A 112 -5.74 26.14 -4.43
C ASP A 112 -4.33 26.19 -5.00
N LEU A 113 -4.03 27.16 -5.88
CA LEU A 113 -2.67 27.41 -6.35
C LEU A 113 -1.76 27.92 -5.23
N GLU A 114 -2.23 28.78 -4.36
CA GLU A 114 -1.45 29.22 -3.18
C GLU A 114 -1.13 28.05 -2.25
N LYS A 115 -2.09 27.16 -2.03
CA LYS A 115 -1.86 25.90 -1.29
C LYS A 115 -0.81 25.02 -1.98
N LEU A 116 -0.84 24.93 -3.32
CA LEU A 116 0.17 24.22 -4.10
C LEU A 116 1.57 24.83 -3.89
N PHE A 117 1.70 26.16 -3.98
CA PHE A 117 2.98 26.84 -3.83
C PHE A 117 3.60 26.63 -2.46
N ASN A 118 2.77 26.48 -1.43
CA ASN A 118 3.19 26.21 -0.06
C ASN A 118 3.33 24.72 0.27
N SER A 119 2.89 23.81 -0.61
CA SER A 119 2.99 22.37 -0.39
C SER A 119 4.42 21.84 -0.59
N LYS A 120 4.75 20.71 0.04
CA LYS A 120 6.05 20.05 -0.14
C LYS A 120 6.19 19.42 -1.52
N ASP A 121 5.12 18.82 -2.04
CA ASP A 121 5.09 18.23 -3.38
C ASP A 121 3.68 18.31 -3.99
N VAL A 122 3.62 18.18 -5.31
CA VAL A 122 2.38 18.29 -6.07
C VAL A 122 1.40 17.13 -5.79
N CYS A 123 1.90 15.95 -5.40
CA CYS A 123 1.02 14.83 -5.05
C CYS A 123 0.34 15.05 -3.69
N ASP A 124 1.03 15.67 -2.72
CA ASP A 124 0.43 16.03 -1.43
C ASP A 124 -0.68 17.06 -1.64
N TRP A 125 -0.39 18.09 -2.44
CA TRP A 125 -1.41 19.07 -2.80
C TRP A 125 -2.60 18.41 -3.50
N ALA A 126 -2.37 17.55 -4.52
CA ALA A 126 -3.45 16.90 -5.26
C ALA A 126 -4.33 16.03 -4.36
N CYS A 127 -3.73 15.29 -3.42
CA CYS A 127 -4.49 14.51 -2.46
C CYS A 127 -5.34 15.38 -1.54
N THR A 128 -4.77 16.47 -1.01
CA THR A 128 -5.51 17.41 -0.15
C THR A 128 -6.64 18.07 -0.91
N PHE A 129 -6.39 18.55 -2.13
CA PHE A 129 -7.38 19.15 -3.01
C PHE A 129 -8.58 18.22 -3.27
N VAL A 130 -8.30 16.95 -3.62
CA VAL A 130 -9.34 15.94 -3.84
C VAL A 130 -10.14 15.65 -2.58
N VAL A 131 -9.47 15.44 -1.46
CA VAL A 131 -10.12 15.16 -0.17
C VAL A 131 -10.99 16.33 0.28
N ASP A 132 -10.52 17.57 0.10
CA ASP A 132 -11.26 18.76 0.47
C ASP A 132 -12.53 18.93 -0.39
N ASP A 133 -12.48 18.58 -1.69
CA ASP A 133 -13.67 18.55 -2.53
C ASP A 133 -14.65 17.44 -2.10
N LEU A 134 -14.15 16.23 -1.85
CA LEU A 134 -14.98 15.09 -1.43
C LEU A 134 -15.66 15.36 -0.08
N LYS A 135 -15.00 16.02 0.86
CA LYS A 135 -15.58 16.39 2.16
C LYS A 135 -16.76 17.36 2.05
N LYS A 136 -16.85 18.11 0.98
CA LYS A 136 -17.98 19.02 0.71
C LYS A 136 -19.22 18.28 0.20
N LYS A 137 -19.07 17.01 -0.21
CA LYS A 137 -20.14 16.20 -0.80
C LYS A 137 -20.82 15.33 0.27
N SER A 138 -22.10 15.04 0.07
CA SER A 138 -22.77 14.00 0.84
C SER A 138 -22.22 12.63 0.46
N PHE A 139 -22.30 11.67 1.36
CA PHE A 139 -21.76 10.32 1.20
C PHE A 139 -22.21 9.61 -0.10
N GLU A 140 -23.46 9.84 -0.52
CA GLU A 140 -24.04 9.27 -1.73
C GLU A 140 -23.48 9.87 -3.04
N HIS A 141 -22.73 10.98 -2.95
CA HIS A 141 -22.12 11.67 -4.08
C HIS A 141 -20.59 11.51 -4.14
N ILE A 142 -20.03 10.62 -3.33
CA ILE A 142 -18.58 10.32 -3.32
C ILE A 142 -18.31 9.17 -4.30
N PRO A 143 -17.77 9.44 -5.52
CA PRO A 143 -17.59 8.42 -6.56
C PRO A 143 -16.28 7.65 -6.46
N ILE A 144 -15.56 7.76 -5.36
CA ILE A 144 -14.26 7.13 -5.14
C ILE A 144 -14.11 6.70 -3.67
N CYS A 145 -13.59 5.51 -3.44
CA CYS A 145 -13.29 5.04 -2.08
C CYS A 145 -12.10 4.08 -2.07
N SER A 146 -11.47 3.92 -0.90
CA SER A 146 -10.45 2.89 -0.67
C SER A 146 -11.11 1.58 -0.25
N ILE A 147 -10.49 0.44 -0.61
CA ILE A 147 -10.91 -0.87 -0.11
C ILE A 147 -10.21 -1.12 1.23
N LYS A 148 -10.98 -1.30 2.31
CA LYS A 148 -10.45 -1.66 3.62
C LYS A 148 -9.71 -3.00 3.53
N GLY A 149 -8.60 -3.12 4.23
CA GLY A 149 -7.80 -4.35 4.22
C GLY A 149 -6.91 -4.54 2.98
N SER A 150 -7.06 -3.75 1.91
CA SER A 150 -6.13 -3.75 0.80
C SER A 150 -4.93 -2.82 1.05
N LYS A 151 -3.85 -2.99 0.27
CA LYS A 151 -2.64 -2.16 0.40
C LYS A 151 -2.71 -0.87 -0.42
N SER A 152 -3.49 -0.84 -1.50
CA SER A 152 -3.54 0.29 -2.43
C SER A 152 -4.73 0.27 -3.38
N ASP A 153 -5.75 -0.57 -3.10
CA ASP A 153 -6.88 -0.69 -4.02
C ASP A 153 -7.89 0.42 -3.78
N ILE A 154 -8.20 1.11 -4.85
CA ILE A 154 -9.19 2.18 -4.90
C ILE A 154 -10.32 1.72 -5.81
N LEU A 155 -11.55 1.94 -5.39
CA LEU A 155 -12.75 1.76 -6.21
C LEU A 155 -13.24 3.12 -6.72
N ILE A 156 -13.72 3.13 -7.95
CA ILE A 156 -14.41 4.26 -8.56
C ILE A 156 -15.81 3.83 -9.01
N TYR A 157 -16.76 4.73 -8.89
CA TYR A 157 -18.10 4.53 -9.42
C TYR A 157 -18.18 5.08 -10.84
N THR A 158 -18.37 4.21 -11.81
CA THR A 158 -18.49 4.59 -13.22
C THR A 158 -19.42 3.62 -13.95
N SER A 159 -20.16 4.11 -14.93
CA SER A 159 -21.13 3.30 -15.68
C SER A 159 -22.10 2.53 -14.76
N ASN A 160 -22.60 3.19 -13.72
CA ASN A 160 -23.54 2.66 -12.72
C ASN A 160 -23.04 1.46 -11.91
N ARG A 161 -21.72 1.31 -11.75
CA ARG A 161 -21.11 0.25 -10.93
C ARG A 161 -19.78 0.68 -10.32
N TRP A 162 -19.44 0.05 -9.21
CA TRP A 162 -18.12 0.19 -8.62
C TRP A 162 -17.11 -0.69 -9.35
N MET A 163 -15.99 -0.11 -9.76
CA MET A 163 -14.89 -0.79 -10.44
C MET A 163 -13.56 -0.47 -9.76
N LYS A 164 -12.65 -1.41 -9.78
CA LYS A 164 -11.28 -1.18 -9.29
C LYS A 164 -10.55 -0.25 -10.24
N LEU A 165 -9.99 0.82 -9.69
CA LEU A 165 -9.19 1.79 -10.44
C LEU A 165 -7.84 1.18 -10.82
N THR A 166 -7.64 0.93 -12.09
CA THR A 166 -6.36 0.47 -12.64
C THR A 166 -5.35 1.61 -12.72
N ASP A 167 -4.05 1.30 -12.79
CA ASP A 167 -3.01 2.33 -12.93
C ASP A 167 -3.15 3.12 -14.25
N GLN A 168 -3.60 2.45 -15.31
CA GLN A 168 -3.87 3.10 -16.59
C GLN A 168 -5.05 4.07 -16.49
N GLU A 169 -6.15 3.67 -15.88
CA GLU A 169 -7.32 4.55 -15.68
C GLU A 169 -6.99 5.72 -14.76
N LEU A 170 -6.24 5.48 -13.67
CA LEU A 170 -5.74 6.55 -12.81
C LEU A 170 -4.95 7.58 -13.63
N SER A 171 -3.99 7.12 -14.43
CA SER A 171 -3.17 8.02 -15.26
C SER A 171 -4.01 8.78 -16.27
N VAL A 172 -4.85 8.10 -17.05
CA VAL A 172 -5.59 8.70 -18.17
C VAL A 172 -6.78 9.52 -17.69
N GLN A 173 -7.60 8.98 -16.79
CA GLN A 173 -8.87 9.60 -16.41
C GLN A 173 -8.73 10.61 -15.28
N PHE A 174 -7.77 10.43 -14.38
CA PHE A 174 -7.59 11.29 -13.23
C PHE A 174 -6.37 12.21 -13.38
N VAL A 175 -5.16 11.64 -13.43
CA VAL A 175 -3.90 12.42 -13.41
C VAL A 175 -3.84 13.39 -14.60
N ASN A 176 -4.08 12.91 -15.81
CA ASN A 176 -4.01 13.75 -17.01
C ASN A 176 -5.07 14.86 -17.02
N LYS A 177 -6.29 14.58 -16.52
CA LYS A 177 -7.35 15.60 -16.45
C LYS A 177 -7.03 16.65 -15.39
N LEU A 178 -6.60 16.21 -14.20
CA LEU A 178 -6.19 17.12 -13.13
C LEU A 178 -4.99 17.95 -13.54
N PHE A 179 -4.00 17.35 -14.20
CA PHE A 179 -2.83 18.04 -14.75
C PHE A 179 -3.22 19.15 -15.75
N LYS A 180 -4.13 18.84 -16.68
CA LYS A 180 -4.58 19.84 -17.65
C LYS A 180 -5.26 21.02 -16.98
N LYS A 181 -6.11 20.77 -15.98
CA LYS A 181 -6.75 21.85 -15.20
C LYS A 181 -5.74 22.66 -14.43
N LEU A 182 -4.80 21.98 -13.76
CA LEU A 182 -3.72 22.64 -13.00
C LEU A 182 -2.84 23.49 -13.90
N LEU A 183 -2.43 22.97 -15.05
CA LEU A 183 -1.62 23.71 -16.01
C LEU A 183 -2.35 24.94 -16.53
N ARG A 184 -3.65 24.86 -16.80
CA ARG A 184 -4.47 25.98 -17.22
C ARG A 184 -4.50 27.07 -16.14
N SER A 185 -4.91 26.72 -14.92
CA SER A 185 -5.00 27.68 -13.82
C SER A 185 -3.64 28.31 -13.50
N PHE A 186 -2.55 27.52 -13.57
CA PHE A 186 -1.19 28.05 -13.39
C PHE A 186 -0.76 28.98 -14.54
N THR A 187 -1.18 28.71 -15.77
CA THR A 187 -0.93 29.60 -16.92
C THR A 187 -1.66 30.93 -16.76
N ASP A 188 -2.92 30.89 -16.31
CA ASP A 188 -3.70 32.09 -16.04
C ASP A 188 -3.03 32.93 -14.93
N TRP A 189 -2.64 32.28 -13.81
CA TRP A 189 -1.88 32.93 -12.74
C TRP A 189 -0.57 33.53 -13.25
N LYS A 190 0.18 32.85 -14.11
CA LYS A 190 1.42 33.39 -14.74
C LYS A 190 1.11 34.62 -15.56
N ASN A 191 0.04 34.63 -16.35
CA ASN A 191 -0.33 35.75 -17.20
C ASN A 191 -0.69 36.97 -16.35
N ASP A 192 -1.45 36.77 -15.29
CA ASP A 192 -1.85 37.86 -14.36
C ASP A 192 -0.64 38.46 -13.61
N ASN A 193 0.36 37.62 -13.32
CA ASN A 193 1.56 38.02 -12.59
C ASN A 193 2.79 38.28 -13.48
N TYR A 194 2.64 38.28 -14.80
CA TYR A 194 3.77 38.33 -15.74
C TYR A 194 4.78 39.44 -15.45
N LYS A 195 4.30 40.65 -15.23
CA LYS A 195 5.16 41.80 -14.93
C LYS A 195 5.94 41.61 -13.62
N LEU A 196 5.28 41.04 -12.61
CA LEU A 196 5.90 40.80 -11.31
C LEU A 196 6.94 39.67 -11.40
N ILE A 197 6.68 38.64 -12.20
CA ILE A 197 7.62 37.52 -12.44
C ILE A 197 8.94 38.07 -13.05
N MET A 198 8.85 39.06 -13.90
CA MET A 198 10.02 39.64 -14.59
C MET A 198 10.86 40.61 -13.73
N VAL A 199 10.26 41.24 -12.71
CA VAL A 199 10.94 42.29 -11.92
C VAL A 199 11.13 41.93 -10.44
N ASN A 200 10.50 40.85 -9.97
CA ASN A 200 10.56 40.43 -8.58
C ASN A 200 11.13 39.02 -8.46
N ASP A 201 12.35 38.88 -7.99
CA ASP A 201 13.07 37.62 -7.87
C ASP A 201 12.31 36.57 -7.05
N LYS A 202 11.58 36.99 -6.00
CA LYS A 202 10.79 36.08 -5.17
C LYS A 202 9.64 35.49 -5.97
N ILE A 203 8.90 36.27 -6.72
CA ILE A 203 7.77 35.79 -7.54
C ILE A 203 8.29 34.99 -8.73
N GLY A 204 9.40 35.40 -9.34
CA GLY A 204 10.12 34.66 -10.37
C GLY A 204 10.54 33.27 -9.87
N SER A 205 11.10 33.19 -8.67
CA SER A 205 11.46 31.90 -8.05
C SER A 205 10.25 30.99 -7.80
N ILE A 206 9.13 31.55 -7.30
CA ILE A 206 7.86 30.80 -7.13
C ILE A 206 7.40 30.23 -8.47
N TYR A 207 7.42 31.02 -9.53
CA TYR A 207 7.05 30.58 -10.87
C TYR A 207 7.93 29.44 -11.35
N HIS A 208 9.24 29.59 -11.34
CA HIS A 208 10.16 28.57 -11.86
C HIS A 208 10.09 27.27 -11.08
N THR A 209 10.04 27.35 -9.75
CA THR A 209 9.93 26.16 -8.88
C THR A 209 8.64 25.41 -9.14
N ASN A 210 7.51 26.09 -9.20
CA ASN A 210 6.22 25.43 -9.37
C ASN A 210 5.98 24.97 -10.81
N ASN A 211 6.51 25.67 -11.81
CA ASN A 211 6.49 25.20 -13.19
C ASN A 211 7.17 23.84 -13.33
N ALA A 212 8.36 23.64 -12.78
CA ALA A 212 9.05 22.35 -12.80
C ALA A 212 8.27 21.27 -12.06
N ARG A 213 7.69 21.57 -10.89
CA ARG A 213 6.88 20.64 -10.09
C ARG A 213 5.61 20.21 -10.82
N ILE A 214 4.91 21.15 -11.46
CA ILE A 214 3.68 20.85 -12.21
C ILE A 214 4.00 19.98 -13.41
N LEU A 215 5.06 20.28 -14.17
CA LEU A 215 5.45 19.48 -15.34
C LEU A 215 5.81 18.03 -14.98
N SER A 216 6.38 17.78 -13.79
CA SER A 216 6.70 16.44 -13.32
C SER A 216 5.50 15.67 -12.73
N PHE A 217 4.31 16.28 -12.65
CA PHE A 217 3.16 15.66 -11.98
C PHE A 217 2.74 14.32 -12.61
N ASN A 218 2.72 14.24 -13.93
CA ASN A 218 2.30 13.05 -14.67
C ASN A 218 3.22 11.83 -14.42
N GLU A 219 4.48 12.06 -14.08
CA GLU A 219 5.47 11.00 -13.82
C GLU A 219 5.27 10.37 -12.43
N ASN A 220 4.48 10.99 -11.57
CA ASN A 220 4.29 10.62 -10.19
C ASN A 220 2.96 9.86 -9.92
N SER A 221 2.35 9.25 -10.93
CA SER A 221 1.03 8.58 -10.81
C SER A 221 0.98 7.51 -9.72
N THR A 222 2.00 6.66 -9.61
CA THR A 222 2.08 5.61 -8.57
C THR A 222 2.16 6.18 -7.16
N LYS A 223 2.96 7.25 -6.98
CA LYS A 223 3.07 7.96 -5.70
C LYS A 223 1.74 8.60 -5.33
N LEU A 224 1.07 9.23 -6.30
CA LEU A 224 -0.24 9.83 -6.11
C LEU A 224 -1.28 8.79 -5.70
N LYS A 225 -1.31 7.61 -6.36
CA LYS A 225 -2.22 6.53 -6.01
C LYS A 225 -2.10 6.10 -4.55
N LEU A 226 -0.88 5.87 -4.08
CA LEU A 226 -0.64 5.47 -2.69
C LEU A 226 -1.09 6.54 -1.70
N LYS A 227 -0.75 7.81 -1.97
CA LYS A 227 -1.18 8.92 -1.13
C LYS A 227 -2.70 9.09 -1.11
N LEU A 228 -3.33 9.00 -2.27
CA LEU A 228 -4.79 9.07 -2.40
C LEU A 228 -5.48 7.93 -1.66
N PHE A 229 -4.96 6.70 -1.78
CA PHE A 229 -5.45 5.55 -1.02
C PHE A 229 -5.43 5.80 0.49
N HIS A 230 -4.31 6.27 1.02
CA HIS A 230 -4.18 6.59 2.45
C HIS A 230 -5.12 7.73 2.88
N ALA A 231 -5.25 8.76 2.05
CA ALA A 231 -6.13 9.88 2.33
C ALA A 231 -7.62 9.46 2.34
N LEU A 232 -8.06 8.63 1.40
CA LEU A 232 -9.40 8.07 1.35
C LEU A 232 -9.68 7.12 2.51
N ASN A 233 -8.69 6.35 2.94
CA ASN A 233 -8.82 5.44 4.08
C ASN A 233 -9.04 6.18 5.40
N ASN A 234 -8.50 7.38 5.52
CA ASN A 234 -8.66 8.25 6.69
C ASN A 234 -9.98 9.04 6.67
N MET A 235 -10.71 9.04 5.56
CA MET A 235 -12.04 9.66 5.43
C MET A 235 -13.19 8.71 5.86
N ASN A 236 -12.96 7.39 5.81
CA ASN A 236 -13.92 6.34 6.18
C ASN A 236 -13.80 5.97 7.64
#